data_b7576e9c5e33dd3cbd5af8afd9759469
#
_entry.id   b7576e9c5e33dd3cbd5af8afd9759469
#
_cell.length_a   1.000
_cell.length_b   1.000
_cell.length_c   1.000
_cell.angle_alpha   90.00
_cell.angle_beta   90.00
_cell.angle_gamma   90.00
#
_symmetry.space_group_name_H-M   'P 1'
#
loop_
_entity.id
_entity.type
_entity.pdbx_description
1 polymer ?
#
loop_
_entity_poly.entity_id
_entity_poly.type
_entity_poly.pdbx_seq_one_letter_code
_entity_poly.pdbx_strand_id
1 'polypeptide(L)'
;TVGIAATSNWIGVEVAGVGGGLAVIFYSLMFGSIRQDLVHVLARPALLPYGLLIVGVVLQKLSAPHLAAAGISFVIETDRVSFDLIKSPGIALLTVALICIAWQFGQSKSGSDRPILNEVASRSWRALASIFFFLVTARLLVEIGGIAALSGQLSQLGIYPAVAVVTILGGIGAYVTGSGVAANALFMPSAAATGQNFDSLALFAALQHSGAAHVAMASLPVIAILLTALPNRVANDERTAFRVGLGLAVLWVLFVVASGLAQLAIALT
;
A
#
# COMPACT_ATOMS: atom_id res chain seq x y z
N THR A 1 -12.29 0.21 10.20
CA THR A 1 -11.44 -0.51 11.19
C THR A 1 -11.92 -1.94 11.42
N VAL A 2 -13.22 -2.18 11.73
CA VAL A 2 -13.75 -3.53 12.01
C VAL A 2 -13.50 -4.50 10.84
N GLY A 3 -13.80 -4.11 9.60
CA GLY A 3 -13.54 -4.93 8.41
C GLY A 3 -12.06 -5.27 8.23
N ILE A 4 -11.15 -4.31 8.51
CA ILE A 4 -9.71 -4.53 8.45
C ILE A 4 -9.27 -5.53 9.52
N ALA A 5 -9.71 -5.34 10.77
CA ALA A 5 -9.37 -6.23 11.87
C ALA A 5 -9.89 -7.67 11.64
N ALA A 6 -11.14 -7.80 11.19
CA ALA A 6 -11.71 -9.12 10.90
C ALA A 6 -10.94 -9.84 9.79
N THR A 7 -10.67 -9.17 8.66
CA THR A 7 -9.94 -9.81 7.56
C THR A 7 -8.48 -10.09 7.88
N SER A 8 -7.80 -9.23 8.66
CA SER A 8 -6.41 -9.50 9.07
C SER A 8 -6.31 -10.72 9.97
N ASN A 9 -7.27 -10.93 10.86
CA ASN A 9 -7.25 -12.07 11.79
C ASN A 9 -7.69 -13.38 11.15
N TRP A 10 -8.63 -13.34 10.18
CA TRP A 10 -9.23 -14.56 9.64
C TRP A 10 -8.63 -15.01 8.31
N ILE A 11 -8.19 -14.07 7.48
CA ILE A 11 -7.69 -14.38 6.13
C ILE A 11 -6.20 -14.04 5.99
N GLY A 12 -5.78 -12.94 6.58
CA GLY A 12 -4.40 -12.47 6.59
C GLY A 12 -4.27 -10.96 6.40
N VAL A 13 -3.15 -10.44 6.85
CA VAL A 13 -2.88 -8.98 6.84
C VAL A 13 -2.83 -8.40 5.42
N GLU A 14 -2.45 -9.22 4.43
CA GLU A 14 -2.33 -8.80 3.03
C GLU A 14 -3.68 -8.41 2.40
N VAL A 15 -4.77 -9.03 2.87
CA VAL A 15 -6.14 -8.75 2.38
C VAL A 15 -6.92 -7.81 3.29
N ALA A 16 -6.32 -7.34 4.38
CA ALA A 16 -7.00 -6.47 5.35
C ALA A 16 -7.53 -5.18 4.72
N GLY A 17 -6.77 -4.55 3.83
CA GLY A 17 -7.19 -3.36 3.09
C GLY A 17 -8.39 -3.63 2.17
N VAL A 18 -8.39 -4.77 1.49
CA VAL A 18 -9.51 -5.22 0.65
C VAL A 18 -10.77 -5.42 1.50
N GLY A 19 -10.65 -6.10 2.64
CA GLY A 19 -11.75 -6.31 3.57
C GLY A 19 -12.31 -5.01 4.15
N GLY A 20 -11.44 -4.05 4.46
CA GLY A 20 -11.85 -2.71 4.87
C GLY A 20 -12.66 -1.99 3.79
N GLY A 21 -12.19 -2.02 2.54
CA GLY A 21 -12.88 -1.44 1.39
C GLY A 21 -14.24 -2.10 1.13
N LEU A 22 -14.31 -3.42 1.15
CA LEU A 22 -15.57 -4.17 0.99
C LEU A 22 -16.56 -3.87 2.11
N ALA A 23 -16.10 -3.71 3.35
CA ALA A 23 -16.97 -3.33 4.47
C ALA A 23 -17.57 -1.94 4.28
N VAL A 24 -16.80 -0.97 3.75
CA VAL A 24 -17.31 0.37 3.42
C VAL A 24 -18.35 0.30 2.29
N ILE A 25 -18.07 -0.46 1.22
CA ILE A 25 -19.01 -0.66 0.12
C ILE A 25 -20.31 -1.30 0.65
N PHE A 26 -20.21 -2.36 1.44
CA PHE A 26 -21.34 -3.04 2.05
C PHE A 26 -22.18 -2.10 2.93
N TYR A 27 -21.53 -1.33 3.80
CA TYR A 27 -22.20 -0.34 4.64
C TYR A 27 -22.92 0.71 3.79
N SER A 28 -22.27 1.23 2.74
CA SER A 28 -22.88 2.22 1.85
C SER A 28 -24.07 1.67 1.06
N LEU A 29 -24.04 0.39 0.69
CA LEU A 29 -25.18 -0.29 0.04
C LEU A 29 -26.36 -0.50 1.00
N MET A 30 -26.07 -0.77 2.28
CA MET A 30 -27.12 -1.03 3.27
C MET A 30 -27.75 0.25 3.81
N PHE A 31 -26.96 1.28 4.08
CA PHE A 31 -27.36 2.47 4.84
C PHE A 31 -27.11 3.79 4.09
N GLY A 32 -26.46 3.75 2.94
CA GLY A 32 -26.09 4.97 2.20
C GLY A 32 -27.23 5.53 1.36
N SER A 33 -27.35 6.85 1.33
CA SER A 33 -28.27 7.60 0.46
C SER A 33 -27.92 7.47 -1.02
N ILE A 34 -26.70 7.05 -1.34
CA ILE A 34 -26.14 6.90 -2.72
C ILE A 34 -26.26 5.46 -3.24
N ARG A 35 -27.11 4.63 -2.64
CA ARG A 35 -27.25 3.20 -2.96
C ARG A 35 -27.46 2.93 -4.45
N GLN A 36 -28.35 3.68 -5.10
CA GLN A 36 -28.68 3.47 -6.52
C GLN A 36 -27.49 3.80 -7.43
N ASP A 37 -26.81 4.92 -7.17
CA ASP A 37 -25.63 5.32 -7.92
C ASP A 37 -24.48 4.31 -7.75
N LEU A 38 -24.30 3.82 -6.52
CA LEU A 38 -23.26 2.84 -6.22
C LEU A 38 -23.51 1.50 -6.93
N VAL A 39 -24.77 1.02 -6.97
CA VAL A 39 -25.13 -0.21 -7.72
C VAL A 39 -24.85 -0.04 -9.21
N HIS A 40 -25.21 1.10 -9.80
CA HIS A 40 -24.91 1.38 -11.20
C HIS A 40 -23.41 1.46 -11.48
N VAL A 41 -22.64 2.02 -10.58
CA VAL A 41 -21.17 2.06 -10.70
C VAL A 41 -20.58 0.66 -10.60
N LEU A 42 -21.00 -0.14 -9.61
CA LEU A 42 -20.49 -1.52 -9.40
C LEU A 42 -20.85 -2.46 -10.55
N ALA A 43 -21.97 -2.22 -11.25
CA ALA A 43 -22.39 -3.02 -12.40
C ALA A 43 -21.62 -2.69 -13.69
N ARG A 44 -20.74 -1.67 -13.69
CA ARG A 44 -19.97 -1.31 -14.89
C ARG A 44 -18.93 -2.38 -15.24
N PRO A 45 -18.84 -2.81 -16.52
CA PRO A 45 -17.84 -3.79 -16.96
C PRO A 45 -16.40 -3.37 -16.66
N ALA A 46 -16.13 -2.06 -16.57
CA ALA A 46 -14.82 -1.51 -16.22
C ALA A 46 -14.34 -1.91 -14.81
N LEU A 47 -15.25 -2.31 -13.89
CA LEU A 47 -14.89 -2.79 -12.55
C LEU A 47 -14.63 -4.30 -12.47
N LEU A 48 -14.92 -5.03 -13.53
CA LEU A 48 -14.72 -6.48 -13.58
C LEU A 48 -13.28 -6.90 -13.27
N PRO A 49 -12.22 -6.25 -13.81
CA PRO A 49 -10.84 -6.58 -13.46
C PRO A 49 -10.56 -6.45 -11.94
N TYR A 50 -11.14 -5.43 -11.30
CA TYR A 50 -10.98 -5.22 -9.85
C TYR A 50 -11.69 -6.30 -9.04
N GLY A 51 -12.91 -6.69 -9.45
CA GLY A 51 -13.63 -7.81 -8.84
C GLY A 51 -12.87 -9.13 -8.98
N LEU A 52 -12.35 -9.42 -10.17
CA LEU A 52 -11.50 -10.60 -10.41
C LEU A 52 -10.22 -10.56 -9.57
N LEU A 53 -9.62 -9.38 -9.39
CA LEU A 53 -8.43 -9.22 -8.55
C LEU A 53 -8.73 -9.55 -7.08
N ILE A 54 -9.82 -9.02 -6.53
CA ILE A 54 -10.24 -9.32 -5.16
C ILE A 54 -10.46 -10.83 -4.98
N VAL A 55 -11.21 -11.43 -5.87
CA VAL A 55 -11.46 -12.89 -5.84
C VAL A 55 -10.15 -13.66 -6.02
N GLY A 56 -9.30 -13.25 -6.96
CA GLY A 56 -7.99 -13.88 -7.22
C GLY A 56 -7.07 -13.87 -6.01
N VAL A 57 -6.94 -12.72 -5.33
CA VAL A 57 -6.10 -12.61 -4.12
C VAL A 57 -6.64 -13.46 -2.97
N VAL A 58 -7.97 -13.48 -2.76
CA VAL A 58 -8.59 -14.30 -1.73
C VAL A 58 -8.41 -15.79 -2.03
N LEU A 59 -8.68 -16.22 -3.27
CA LEU A 59 -8.49 -17.61 -3.69
C LEU A 59 -7.02 -18.05 -3.56
N GLN A 60 -6.08 -17.21 -3.99
CA GLN A 60 -4.65 -17.45 -3.82
C GLN A 60 -4.31 -17.68 -2.35
N LYS A 61 -4.77 -16.81 -1.46
CA LYS A 61 -4.48 -16.90 -0.03
C LYS A 61 -5.05 -18.18 0.58
N LEU A 62 -6.26 -18.56 0.21
CA LEU A 62 -6.91 -19.78 0.69
C LEU A 62 -6.26 -21.06 0.11
N SER A 63 -5.81 -21.02 -1.14
CA SER A 63 -5.19 -22.17 -1.82
C SER A 63 -3.71 -22.36 -1.47
N ALA A 64 -2.98 -21.31 -1.10
CA ALA A 64 -1.54 -21.36 -0.83
C ALA A 64 -1.11 -22.45 0.18
N PRO A 65 -1.81 -22.67 1.32
CA PRO A 65 -1.47 -23.76 2.24
C PRO A 65 -1.65 -25.15 1.62
N HIS A 66 -2.70 -25.34 0.80
CA HIS A 66 -2.98 -26.60 0.14
C HIS A 66 -1.96 -26.90 -0.96
N LEU A 67 -1.54 -25.88 -1.71
CA LEU A 67 -0.49 -26.00 -2.72
C LEU A 67 0.86 -26.36 -2.07
N ALA A 68 1.20 -25.71 -0.97
CA ALA A 68 2.40 -26.03 -0.21
C ALA A 68 2.37 -27.47 0.34
N ALA A 69 1.23 -27.93 0.85
CA ALA A 69 1.05 -29.32 1.32
C ALA A 69 1.16 -30.34 0.17
N ALA A 70 0.80 -29.96 -1.06
CA ALA A 70 0.96 -30.78 -2.27
C ALA A 70 2.39 -30.71 -2.84
N GLY A 71 3.34 -30.06 -2.17
CA GLY A 71 4.73 -29.90 -2.64
C GLY A 71 4.91 -28.85 -3.75
N ILE A 72 3.88 -28.07 -4.04
CA ILE A 72 3.95 -26.99 -5.02
C ILE A 72 4.35 -25.69 -4.28
N SER A 73 5.64 -25.46 -4.20
CA SER A 73 6.21 -24.22 -3.62
C SER A 73 7.28 -23.67 -4.56
N PHE A 74 7.33 -22.36 -4.72
CA PHE A 74 8.36 -21.68 -5.47
C PHE A 74 8.99 -20.61 -4.58
N VAL A 75 9.96 -21.05 -3.79
CA VAL A 75 10.65 -20.21 -2.82
C VAL A 75 12.02 -19.82 -3.37
N ILE A 76 12.27 -18.54 -3.44
CA ILE A 76 13.59 -17.98 -3.74
C ILE A 76 14.24 -17.67 -2.40
N GLU A 77 15.24 -18.44 -2.03
CA GLU A 77 15.99 -18.27 -0.79
C GLU A 77 17.35 -17.64 -1.08
N THR A 78 17.65 -16.62 -0.30
CA THR A 78 18.98 -16.02 -0.21
C THR A 78 19.39 -16.01 1.26
N ASP A 79 20.68 -15.81 1.56
CA ASP A 79 21.21 -15.84 2.93
C ASP A 79 20.45 -14.95 3.94
N ARG A 80 19.66 -14.01 3.46
CA ARG A 80 18.96 -13.00 4.30
C ARG A 80 17.47 -12.85 4.03
N VAL A 81 16.96 -13.38 2.93
CA VAL A 81 15.57 -13.18 2.51
C VAL A 81 15.03 -14.45 1.88
N SER A 82 13.88 -14.89 2.34
CA SER A 82 13.10 -15.95 1.72
C SER A 82 11.84 -15.31 1.09
N PHE A 83 11.63 -15.53 -0.20
CA PHE A 83 10.50 -15.02 -0.96
C PHE A 83 9.73 -16.15 -1.61
N ASP A 84 8.50 -16.36 -1.15
CA ASP A 84 7.58 -17.35 -1.72
C ASP A 84 6.75 -16.71 -2.83
N LEU A 85 7.07 -17.04 -4.07
CA LEU A 85 6.41 -16.47 -5.24
C LEU A 85 4.90 -16.78 -5.25
N ILE A 86 4.51 -18.00 -4.84
CA ILE A 86 3.11 -18.43 -4.85
C ILE A 86 2.27 -17.64 -3.83
N LYS A 87 2.86 -17.27 -2.71
CA LYS A 87 2.18 -16.44 -1.69
C LYS A 87 2.18 -14.94 -2.03
N SER A 88 2.95 -14.54 -3.05
CA SER A 88 3.02 -13.14 -3.46
C SER A 88 1.72 -12.69 -4.14
N PRO A 89 1.09 -11.57 -3.71
CA PRO A 89 -0.08 -11.02 -4.39
C PRO A 89 0.20 -10.64 -5.85
N GLY A 90 1.46 -10.54 -6.24
CA GLY A 90 1.88 -10.33 -7.63
C GLY A 90 1.42 -11.44 -8.58
N ILE A 91 1.34 -12.69 -8.12
CA ILE A 91 0.81 -13.81 -8.93
C ILE A 91 -0.68 -13.62 -9.23
N ALA A 92 -1.47 -13.22 -8.24
CA ALA A 92 -2.90 -12.94 -8.47
C ALA A 92 -3.07 -11.78 -9.46
N LEU A 93 -2.30 -10.69 -9.30
CA LEU A 93 -2.28 -9.55 -10.23
C LEU A 93 -1.93 -9.99 -11.66
N LEU A 94 -0.87 -10.78 -11.83
CA LEU A 94 -0.44 -11.28 -13.12
C LEU A 94 -1.50 -12.18 -13.76
N THR A 95 -2.07 -13.11 -13.00
CA THR A 95 -3.11 -14.03 -13.48
C THR A 95 -4.34 -13.26 -13.96
N VAL A 96 -4.83 -12.31 -13.17
CA VAL A 96 -5.99 -11.48 -13.55
C VAL A 96 -5.67 -10.61 -14.78
N ALA A 97 -4.46 -10.04 -14.85
CA ALA A 97 -4.04 -9.27 -16.02
C ALA A 97 -4.05 -10.14 -17.29
N LEU A 98 -3.51 -11.35 -17.23
CA LEU A 98 -3.50 -12.30 -18.35
C LEU A 98 -4.92 -12.71 -18.76
N ILE A 99 -5.83 -12.96 -17.81
CA ILE A 99 -7.25 -13.26 -18.09
C ILE A 99 -7.90 -12.07 -18.78
N CYS A 100 -7.71 -10.85 -18.30
CA CYS A 100 -8.29 -9.64 -18.91
C CYS A 100 -7.74 -9.40 -20.32
N ILE A 101 -6.45 -9.60 -20.54
CA ILE A 101 -5.81 -9.51 -21.85
C ILE A 101 -6.41 -10.57 -22.80
N ALA A 102 -6.47 -11.82 -22.39
CA ALA A 102 -7.05 -12.90 -23.20
C ALA A 102 -8.51 -12.63 -23.56
N TRP A 103 -9.29 -12.11 -22.61
CA TRP A 103 -10.67 -11.73 -22.87
C TRP A 103 -10.79 -10.60 -23.89
N GLN A 104 -9.96 -9.57 -23.75
CA GLN A 104 -9.94 -8.43 -24.69
C GLN A 104 -9.57 -8.86 -26.10
N PHE A 105 -8.59 -9.75 -26.26
CA PHE A 105 -8.22 -10.33 -27.56
C PHE A 105 -9.36 -11.16 -28.15
N GLY A 106 -10.12 -11.92 -27.34
CA GLY A 106 -11.27 -12.69 -27.80
C GLY A 106 -12.46 -11.84 -28.29
N GLN A 107 -12.55 -10.58 -27.85
CA GLN A 107 -13.62 -9.65 -28.27
C GLN A 107 -13.20 -8.69 -29.39
N SER A 108 -11.93 -8.51 -29.64
CA SER A 108 -11.42 -7.58 -30.65
C SER A 108 -11.59 -8.15 -32.07
N LYS A 109 -12.63 -7.73 -32.76
CA LYS A 109 -12.86 -8.01 -34.19
C LYS A 109 -12.07 -7.09 -35.13
N SER A 110 -11.32 -6.15 -34.62
CA SER A 110 -10.59 -5.15 -35.41
C SER A 110 -9.12 -5.21 -35.06
N GLY A 111 -8.26 -5.46 -36.05
CA GLY A 111 -6.79 -5.60 -35.97
C GLY A 111 -6.02 -4.32 -35.59
N SER A 112 -6.52 -3.56 -34.65
CA SER A 112 -5.78 -2.47 -34.02
C SER A 112 -4.96 -3.00 -32.84
N ASP A 113 -4.10 -3.97 -33.12
CA ASP A 113 -3.12 -4.50 -32.18
C ASP A 113 -2.00 -3.49 -31.97
N ARG A 114 -2.30 -2.45 -31.19
CA ARG A 114 -1.20 -1.75 -30.52
C ARG A 114 -0.58 -2.77 -29.58
N PRO A 115 0.76 -2.91 -29.59
CA PRO A 115 1.41 -3.89 -28.73
C PRO A 115 1.19 -3.50 -27.27
N ILE A 116 0.15 -4.07 -26.65
CA ILE A 116 -0.24 -3.86 -25.24
C ILE A 116 0.99 -3.99 -24.35
N LEU A 117 1.89 -4.93 -24.66
CA LEU A 117 3.12 -5.14 -23.95
C LEU A 117 4.04 -3.90 -23.96
N ASN A 118 4.18 -3.20 -25.09
CA ASN A 118 4.99 -1.99 -25.17
C ASN A 118 4.35 -0.84 -24.37
N GLU A 119 3.03 -0.74 -24.36
CA GLU A 119 2.34 0.26 -23.55
C GLU A 119 2.48 -0.04 -22.06
N VAL A 120 2.28 -1.28 -21.65
CA VAL A 120 2.49 -1.72 -20.26
C VAL A 120 3.94 -1.49 -19.83
N ALA A 121 4.91 -1.90 -20.64
CA ALA A 121 6.33 -1.72 -20.36
C ALA A 121 6.69 -0.23 -20.21
N SER A 122 6.24 0.63 -21.14
CA SER A 122 6.52 2.07 -21.11
C SER A 122 5.92 2.80 -19.92
N ARG A 123 4.72 2.37 -19.48
CA ARG A 123 4.05 2.93 -18.30
C ARG A 123 4.63 2.42 -16.99
N SER A 124 4.99 1.12 -16.93
CA SER A 124 5.49 0.48 -15.72
C SER A 124 6.97 0.78 -15.43
N TRP A 125 7.79 1.04 -16.49
CA TRP A 125 9.22 1.23 -16.36
C TRP A 125 9.60 2.30 -15.33
N ARG A 126 8.93 3.44 -15.34
CA ARG A 126 9.22 4.53 -14.40
C ARG A 126 8.97 4.14 -12.95
N ALA A 127 7.87 3.44 -12.69
CA ALA A 127 7.55 2.95 -11.35
C ALA A 127 8.55 1.89 -10.89
N LEU A 128 8.91 0.93 -11.75
CA LEU A 128 9.91 -0.09 -11.48
C LEU A 128 11.29 0.52 -11.20
N ALA A 129 11.73 1.45 -12.04
CA ALA A 129 12.99 2.16 -11.84
C ALA A 129 13.01 2.93 -10.51
N SER A 130 11.92 3.64 -10.18
CA SER A 130 11.82 4.35 -8.90
C SER A 130 11.94 3.40 -7.71
N ILE A 131 11.20 2.30 -7.70
CA ILE A 131 11.26 1.31 -6.63
C ILE A 131 12.69 0.72 -6.54
N PHE A 132 13.29 0.36 -7.67
CA PHE A 132 14.65 -0.16 -7.71
C PHE A 132 15.66 0.81 -7.10
N PHE A 133 15.64 2.08 -7.51
CA PHE A 133 16.55 3.09 -6.96
C PHE A 133 16.30 3.36 -5.47
N PHE A 134 15.07 3.35 -4.99
CA PHE A 134 14.79 3.47 -3.57
C PHE A 134 15.31 2.27 -2.77
N LEU A 135 15.18 1.05 -3.29
CA LEU A 135 15.73 -0.14 -2.64
C LEU A 135 17.27 -0.10 -2.61
N VAL A 136 17.91 0.31 -3.72
CA VAL A 136 19.37 0.49 -3.76
C VAL A 136 19.81 1.56 -2.77
N THR A 137 19.13 2.69 -2.70
CA THR A 137 19.43 3.77 -1.74
C THR A 137 19.30 3.29 -0.31
N ALA A 138 18.20 2.58 0.01
CA ALA A 138 18.00 2.01 1.34
C ALA A 138 19.12 1.02 1.70
N ARG A 139 19.53 0.18 0.74
CA ARG A 139 20.64 -0.77 0.94
C ARG A 139 21.97 -0.06 1.17
N LEU A 140 22.28 0.97 0.40
CA LEU A 140 23.46 1.80 0.61
C LEU A 140 23.46 2.46 1.98
N LEU A 141 22.31 3.01 2.43
CA LEU A 141 22.18 3.59 3.75
C LEU A 141 22.45 2.57 4.87
N VAL A 142 22.06 1.31 4.69
CA VAL A 142 22.40 0.23 5.64
C VAL A 142 23.90 -0.01 5.65
N GLU A 143 24.54 -0.15 4.49
CA GLU A 143 25.98 -0.48 4.37
C GLU A 143 26.90 0.64 4.90
N ILE A 144 26.54 1.90 4.69
CA ILE A 144 27.32 3.05 5.23
C ILE A 144 27.02 3.35 6.71
N GLY A 145 26.18 2.55 7.37
CA GLY A 145 25.79 2.77 8.77
C GLY A 145 24.77 3.90 8.99
N GLY A 146 24.21 4.49 7.92
CA GLY A 146 23.26 5.60 8.01
C GLY A 146 21.98 5.21 8.76
N ILE A 147 21.51 3.97 8.59
CA ILE A 147 20.35 3.45 9.34
C ILE A 147 20.65 3.35 10.84
N ALA A 148 21.83 2.83 11.20
CA ALA A 148 22.24 2.72 12.60
C ALA A 148 22.41 4.12 13.24
N ALA A 149 23.01 5.06 12.52
CA ALA A 149 23.14 6.45 12.98
C ALA A 149 21.78 7.11 13.21
N LEU A 150 20.83 6.97 12.26
CA LEU A 150 19.49 7.53 12.38
C LEU A 150 18.71 6.90 13.54
N SER A 151 18.71 5.57 13.65
CA SER A 151 18.02 4.88 14.74
C SER A 151 18.65 5.19 16.11
N GLY A 152 19.97 5.34 16.18
CA GLY A 152 20.68 5.76 17.40
C GLY A 152 20.25 7.16 17.85
N GLN A 153 20.18 8.12 16.93
CA GLN A 153 19.69 9.46 17.25
C GLN A 153 18.22 9.47 17.69
N LEU A 154 17.37 8.71 17.00
CA LEU A 154 15.96 8.57 17.39
C LEU A 154 15.80 7.95 18.78
N SER A 155 16.63 6.97 19.10
CA SER A 155 16.61 6.33 20.43
C SER A 155 17.04 7.28 21.54
N GLN A 156 17.99 8.21 21.27
CA GLN A 156 18.41 9.23 22.22
C GLN A 156 17.31 10.26 22.55
N LEU A 157 16.36 10.47 21.66
CA LEU A 157 15.21 11.35 21.93
C LEU A 157 14.25 10.78 22.98
N GLY A 158 14.33 9.48 23.25
CA GLY A 158 13.37 8.75 24.06
C GLY A 158 12.18 8.25 23.25
N ILE A 159 11.44 7.30 23.82
CA ILE A 159 10.40 6.55 23.08
C ILE A 159 9.25 7.44 22.58
N TYR A 160 8.79 8.41 23.37
CA TYR A 160 7.64 9.25 23.01
C TYR A 160 7.93 10.18 21.81
N PRO A 161 9.02 10.96 21.77
CA PRO A 161 9.38 11.74 20.57
C PRO A 161 9.70 10.86 19.38
N ALA A 162 10.32 9.68 19.58
CA ALA A 162 10.65 8.76 18.50
C ALA A 162 9.39 8.26 17.78
N VAL A 163 8.26 8.02 18.47
CA VAL A 163 6.96 7.69 17.88
C VAL A 163 6.52 8.77 16.87
N ALA A 164 6.61 10.03 17.26
CA ALA A 164 6.21 11.14 16.39
C ALA A 164 7.14 11.24 15.18
N VAL A 165 8.45 11.21 15.40
CA VAL A 165 9.44 11.39 14.32
C VAL A 165 9.38 10.24 13.32
N VAL A 166 9.27 8.99 13.73
CA VAL A 166 9.17 7.83 12.84
C VAL A 166 7.91 7.90 11.99
N THR A 167 6.77 8.29 12.58
CA THR A 167 5.51 8.48 11.84
C THR A 167 5.64 9.59 10.80
N ILE A 168 6.23 10.72 11.17
CA ILE A 168 6.44 11.88 10.28
C ILE A 168 7.38 11.51 9.13
N LEU A 169 8.48 10.82 9.40
CA LEU A 169 9.43 10.37 8.38
C LEU A 169 8.75 9.44 7.35
N GLY A 170 7.90 8.51 7.81
CA GLY A 170 7.07 7.71 6.93
C GLY A 170 6.18 8.57 6.02
N GLY A 171 5.51 9.55 6.62
CA GLY A 171 4.65 10.50 5.90
C GLY A 171 5.42 11.33 4.88
N ILE A 172 6.54 11.94 5.26
CA ILE A 172 7.39 12.73 4.36
C ILE A 172 7.88 11.88 3.19
N GLY A 173 8.37 10.66 3.47
CA GLY A 173 8.81 9.73 2.44
C GLY A 173 7.71 9.44 1.41
N ALA A 174 6.51 9.15 1.88
CA ALA A 174 5.36 8.85 1.03
C ALA A 174 4.87 10.09 0.25
N TYR A 175 4.89 11.26 0.87
CA TYR A 175 4.55 12.52 0.21
C TYR A 175 5.48 12.84 -0.96
N VAL A 176 6.79 12.72 -0.73
CA VAL A 176 7.81 13.02 -1.74
C VAL A 176 7.78 12.02 -2.89
N THR A 177 7.63 10.73 -2.57
CA THR A 177 7.68 9.65 -3.56
C THR A 177 6.34 9.36 -4.26
N GLY A 178 5.23 9.81 -3.68
CA GLY A 178 3.89 9.43 -4.12
C GLY A 178 3.57 7.95 -3.84
N SER A 179 4.35 7.27 -2.98
CA SER A 179 4.26 5.83 -2.80
C SER A 179 4.60 5.42 -1.36
N GLY A 180 3.65 4.77 -0.68
CA GLY A 180 3.90 4.16 0.62
C GLY A 180 4.95 3.03 0.54
N VAL A 181 5.00 2.29 -0.58
CA VAL A 181 6.00 1.24 -0.80
C VAL A 181 7.42 1.81 -0.85
N ALA A 182 7.61 2.89 -1.61
CA ALA A 182 8.91 3.57 -1.70
C ALA A 182 9.34 4.17 -0.35
N ALA A 183 8.40 4.78 0.39
CA ALA A 183 8.67 5.28 1.72
C ALA A 183 9.04 4.17 2.71
N ASN A 184 8.36 3.03 2.65
CA ASN A 184 8.70 1.86 3.46
C ASN A 184 10.08 1.31 3.09
N ALA A 185 10.42 1.22 1.81
CA ALA A 185 11.74 0.78 1.38
C ALA A 185 12.86 1.65 1.97
N LEU A 186 12.61 2.97 2.08
CA LEU A 186 13.60 3.93 2.56
C LEU A 186 13.70 3.97 4.10
N PHE A 187 12.58 4.04 4.80
CA PHE A 187 12.55 4.38 6.23
C PHE A 187 12.19 3.20 7.16
N MET A 188 11.61 2.11 6.64
CA MET A 188 11.27 0.95 7.47
C MET A 188 12.48 0.33 8.18
N PRO A 189 13.67 0.23 7.54
CA PRO A 189 14.84 -0.31 8.26
C PRO A 189 15.22 0.51 9.49
N SER A 190 15.15 1.86 9.42
CA SER A 190 15.44 2.72 10.57
C SER A 190 14.34 2.68 11.63
N ALA A 191 13.07 2.62 11.21
CA ALA A 191 11.96 2.45 12.14
C ALA A 191 12.04 1.13 12.89
N ALA A 192 12.36 0.03 12.19
CA ALA A 192 12.53 -1.28 12.78
C ALA A 192 13.70 -1.29 13.77
N ALA A 193 14.87 -0.73 13.41
CA ALA A 193 16.01 -0.63 14.30
C ALA A 193 15.72 0.23 15.54
N THR A 194 15.00 1.35 15.39
CA THR A 194 14.55 2.16 16.51
C THR A 194 13.59 1.39 17.41
N GLY A 195 12.65 0.66 16.80
CA GLY A 195 11.71 -0.18 17.56
C GLY A 195 12.39 -1.32 18.31
N GLN A 196 13.45 -1.91 17.78
CA GLN A 196 14.27 -2.89 18.48
C GLN A 196 14.96 -2.30 19.72
N ASN A 197 15.48 -1.07 19.61
CA ASN A 197 16.13 -0.38 20.75
C ASN A 197 15.14 -0.08 21.90
N PHE A 198 13.84 -0.08 21.63
CA PHE A 198 12.79 0.15 22.63
C PHE A 198 11.94 -1.10 22.92
N ASP A 199 12.35 -2.28 22.47
CA ASP A 199 11.58 -3.54 22.57
C ASP A 199 10.15 -3.43 22.01
N SER A 200 9.97 -2.56 21.01
CA SER A 200 8.67 -2.18 20.44
C SER A 200 8.67 -2.22 18.91
N LEU A 201 9.34 -3.22 18.31
CA LEU A 201 9.51 -3.36 16.85
C LEU A 201 8.20 -3.24 16.08
N ALA A 202 7.18 -4.00 16.52
CA ALA A 202 5.88 -4.03 15.81
C ALA A 202 5.19 -2.66 15.82
N LEU A 203 5.26 -1.93 16.94
CA LEU A 203 4.69 -0.60 17.07
C LEU A 203 5.37 0.38 16.10
N PHE A 204 6.69 0.45 16.12
CA PHE A 204 7.43 1.39 15.27
C PHE A 204 7.28 1.09 13.78
N ALA A 205 7.26 -0.19 13.40
CA ALA A 205 6.98 -0.59 12.03
C ALA A 205 5.55 -0.20 11.61
N ALA A 206 4.56 -0.40 12.48
CA ALA A 206 3.18 -0.01 12.22
C ALA A 206 3.01 1.50 12.10
N LEU A 207 3.67 2.29 12.96
CA LEU A 207 3.66 3.75 12.93
C LEU A 207 4.23 4.30 11.62
N GLN A 208 5.40 3.82 11.22
CA GLN A 208 6.05 4.21 9.98
C GLN A 208 5.17 3.86 8.77
N HIS A 209 4.65 2.62 8.70
CA HIS A 209 3.80 2.17 7.62
C HIS A 209 2.48 2.97 7.55
N SER A 210 1.82 3.20 8.68
CA SER A 210 0.57 3.95 8.74
C SER A 210 0.76 5.41 8.36
N GLY A 211 1.86 6.03 8.80
CA GLY A 211 2.25 7.37 8.39
C GLY A 211 2.45 7.45 6.88
N ALA A 212 3.16 6.48 6.29
CA ALA A 212 3.43 6.43 4.86
C ALA A 212 2.16 6.19 4.01
N ALA A 213 1.33 5.21 4.39
CA ALA A 213 0.25 4.71 3.55
C ALA A 213 -0.78 5.78 3.18
N HIS A 214 -1.17 6.63 4.12
CA HIS A 214 -2.23 7.62 3.92
C HIS A 214 -1.71 8.96 3.41
N VAL A 215 -0.50 9.35 3.80
CA VAL A 215 0.10 10.60 3.33
C VAL A 215 0.45 10.55 1.85
N ALA A 216 0.71 9.37 1.29
CA ALA A 216 0.91 9.19 -0.16
C ALA A 216 -0.24 9.77 -0.99
N MET A 217 -1.49 9.72 -0.47
CA MET A 217 -2.67 10.25 -1.16
C MET A 217 -2.64 11.79 -1.32
N ALA A 218 -1.91 12.48 -0.47
CA ALA A 218 -1.73 13.94 -0.55
C ALA A 218 -0.56 14.35 -1.45
N SER A 219 0.20 13.40 -1.99
CA SER A 219 1.36 13.67 -2.83
C SER A 219 0.98 14.28 -4.18
N LEU A 220 1.85 15.12 -4.73
CA LEU A 220 1.63 15.73 -6.04
C LEU A 220 1.37 14.70 -7.16
N PRO A 221 2.12 13.59 -7.26
CA PRO A 221 1.86 12.58 -8.29
C PRO A 221 0.47 11.96 -8.18
N VAL A 222 0.00 11.65 -6.96
CA VAL A 222 -1.32 11.04 -6.76
C VAL A 222 -2.43 12.06 -7.03
N ILE A 223 -2.28 13.29 -6.58
CA ILE A 223 -3.24 14.37 -6.87
C ILE A 223 -3.33 14.61 -8.39
N ALA A 224 -2.20 14.63 -9.11
CA ALA A 224 -2.20 14.77 -10.57
C ALA A 224 -2.99 13.64 -11.25
N ILE A 225 -2.83 12.39 -10.80
CA ILE A 225 -3.61 11.25 -11.32
C ILE A 225 -5.11 11.43 -11.03
N LEU A 226 -5.48 11.78 -9.80
CA LEU A 226 -6.87 12.01 -9.42
C LEU A 226 -7.53 13.10 -10.28
N LEU A 227 -6.82 14.19 -10.54
CA LEU A 227 -7.31 15.29 -11.37
C LEU A 227 -7.53 14.88 -12.83
N THR A 228 -6.78 13.91 -13.37
CA THR A 228 -7.02 13.40 -14.73
C THR A 228 -8.33 12.64 -14.85
N ALA A 229 -8.89 12.14 -13.75
CA ALA A 229 -10.16 11.42 -13.72
C ALA A 229 -11.39 12.34 -13.66
N LEU A 230 -11.21 13.65 -13.42
CA LEU A 230 -12.32 14.60 -13.36
C LEU A 230 -12.79 15.00 -14.76
N PRO A 231 -14.09 14.82 -15.08
CA PRO A 231 -14.61 15.11 -16.43
C PRO A 231 -14.66 16.60 -16.77
N ASN A 232 -14.82 17.50 -15.77
CA ASN A 232 -14.97 18.95 -15.95
C ASN A 232 -14.00 19.68 -15.04
N ARG A 233 -12.71 19.65 -15.38
CA ARG A 233 -11.63 20.25 -14.58
C ARG A 233 -11.73 21.77 -14.58
N VAL A 234 -11.76 22.38 -13.39
CA VAL A 234 -11.71 23.82 -13.19
C VAL A 234 -10.33 24.23 -12.66
N ALA A 235 -9.87 25.44 -12.99
CA ALA A 235 -8.52 25.93 -12.66
C ALA A 235 -8.16 25.87 -11.16
N ASN A 236 -9.16 25.89 -10.26
CA ASN A 236 -8.95 25.81 -8.81
C ASN A 236 -8.95 24.38 -8.23
N ASP A 237 -9.29 23.36 -9.01
CA ASP A 237 -9.44 21.98 -8.50
C ASP A 237 -8.11 21.44 -7.96
N GLU A 238 -7.01 21.75 -8.63
CA GLU A 238 -5.67 21.33 -8.21
C GLU A 238 -5.30 21.91 -6.83
N ARG A 239 -5.50 23.23 -6.66
CA ARG A 239 -5.21 23.90 -5.40
C ARG A 239 -6.10 23.40 -4.27
N THR A 240 -7.36 23.15 -4.56
CA THR A 240 -8.34 22.63 -3.60
C THR A 240 -7.99 21.19 -3.20
N ALA A 241 -7.74 20.32 -4.18
CA ALA A 241 -7.33 18.93 -3.93
C ALA A 241 -6.05 18.86 -3.10
N PHE A 242 -5.06 19.73 -3.42
CA PHE A 242 -3.82 19.81 -2.67
C PHE A 242 -4.03 20.25 -1.22
N ARG A 243 -4.80 21.31 -0.99
CA ARG A 243 -5.08 21.82 0.36
C ARG A 243 -5.84 20.80 1.21
N VAL A 244 -6.88 20.21 0.64
CA VAL A 244 -7.68 19.20 1.33
C VAL A 244 -6.84 17.94 1.59
N GLY A 245 -6.10 17.48 0.59
CA GLY A 245 -5.22 16.32 0.72
C GLY A 245 -4.16 16.53 1.81
N LEU A 246 -3.48 17.68 1.80
CA LEU A 246 -2.48 18.02 2.82
C LEU A 246 -3.11 18.14 4.23
N GLY A 247 -4.27 18.77 4.34
CA GLY A 247 -5.01 18.88 5.61
C GLY A 247 -5.36 17.51 6.17
N LEU A 248 -5.88 16.61 5.32
CA LEU A 248 -6.18 15.23 5.71
C LEU A 248 -4.92 14.44 6.08
N ALA A 249 -3.81 14.64 5.36
CA ALA A 249 -2.54 13.99 5.67
C ALA A 249 -2.01 14.42 7.06
N VAL A 250 -2.06 15.71 7.37
CA VAL A 250 -1.65 16.23 8.70
C VAL A 250 -2.54 15.64 9.79
N LEU A 251 -3.86 15.68 9.63
CA LEU A 251 -4.81 15.09 10.59
C LEU A 251 -4.54 13.60 10.80
N TRP A 252 -4.24 12.88 9.72
CA TRP A 252 -3.90 11.46 9.79
C TRP A 252 -2.63 11.20 10.57
N VAL A 253 -1.55 11.95 10.29
CA VAL A 253 -0.28 11.82 11.02
C VAL A 253 -0.50 12.09 12.51
N LEU A 254 -1.23 13.15 12.86
CA LEU A 254 -1.57 13.44 14.25
C LEU A 254 -2.37 12.30 14.92
N PHE A 255 -3.32 11.73 14.20
CA PHE A 255 -4.09 10.58 14.68
C PHE A 255 -3.22 9.35 14.91
N VAL A 256 -2.30 9.03 13.99
CA VAL A 256 -1.38 7.89 14.10
C VAL A 256 -0.41 8.10 15.28
N VAL A 257 0.13 9.30 15.43
CA VAL A 257 1.01 9.64 16.57
C VAL A 257 0.24 9.50 17.89
N ALA A 258 -0.96 10.07 18.00
CA ALA A 258 -1.79 9.96 19.20
C ALA A 258 -2.13 8.49 19.52
N SER A 259 -2.44 7.70 18.51
CA SER A 259 -2.71 6.26 18.67
C SER A 259 -1.49 5.50 19.16
N GLY A 260 -0.30 5.81 18.64
CA GLY A 260 0.97 5.22 19.09
C GLY A 260 1.30 5.56 20.53
N LEU A 261 1.13 6.83 20.91
CA LEU A 261 1.32 7.27 22.29
C LEU A 261 0.35 6.63 23.27
N ALA A 262 -0.92 6.47 22.85
CA ALA A 262 -1.94 5.77 23.65
C ALA A 262 -1.59 4.28 23.84
N GLN A 263 -1.11 3.60 22.80
CA GLN A 263 -0.65 2.20 22.91
C GLN A 263 0.53 2.06 23.86
N LEU A 264 1.49 2.98 23.83
CA LEU A 264 2.60 2.99 24.78
C LEU A 264 2.12 3.19 26.21
N ALA A 265 1.19 4.12 26.43
CA ALA A 265 0.63 4.37 27.76
C ALA A 265 -0.07 3.12 28.33
N ILE A 266 -0.82 2.39 27.48
CA ILE A 266 -1.49 1.13 27.88
C ILE A 266 -0.48 0.01 28.18
N ALA A 267 0.60 -0.07 27.39
CA ALA A 267 1.62 -1.12 27.58
C ALA A 267 2.49 -0.93 28.83
N LEU A 268 2.53 0.28 29.40
CA LEU A 268 3.29 0.62 30.60
C LEU A 268 2.45 0.52 31.90
N THR A 269 1.15 0.32 31.79
CA THR A 269 0.23 0.06 32.91
C THR A 269 0.02 -1.44 33.13
#